data_aed4400f964ede86efec8528b297f9ed
#
_entry.id   aed4400f964ede86efec8528b297f9ed
#
_cell.length_a   1.000
_cell.length_b   1.000
_cell.length_c   1.000
_cell.angle_alpha   90.00
_cell.angle_beta   90.00
_cell.angle_gamma   90.00
#
_symmetry.space_group_name_H-M   'P 1'
#
loop_
_entity.id
_entity.type
_entity.pdbx_description
1 polymer ?
#
loop_
_entity_poly.entity_id
_entity_poly.type
_entity_poly.pdbx_seq_one_letter_code
_entity_poly.pdbx_strand_id
1 'polypeptide(L)'
;MITWGIVGNSHDASLAVFDDSQKGLINNQTTKLMWAGLARDFSGVPNDPDLNDAIVAHALQYGKPDKVVWYERPFLKTLRQYWADQGWLYKENNIRAYLKRWDITCKIEYTQHHLSHAAYAYYTQPHDDCAVICLDSIGEFETLTIWHGKNNKLKKIHSQGYPHSLGLFYSAMTQRLGLVPQRDEYLVAQWGAKGDKNRFFFDMM
;
A
#
# COMPACT_ATOMS: atom_id res chain seq x y z
N MET A 1 -11.38 13.61 16.38
CA MET A 1 -10.12 12.88 16.57
C MET A 1 -9.39 12.86 15.24
N ILE A 2 -8.14 13.26 15.25
CA ILE A 2 -7.31 13.28 14.04
C ILE A 2 -6.59 11.94 13.90
N THR A 3 -6.84 11.26 12.79
CA THR A 3 -6.20 9.99 12.45
C THR A 3 -5.31 10.17 11.22
N TRP A 4 -4.06 9.75 11.30
CA TRP A 4 -3.17 9.69 10.15
C TRP A 4 -3.07 8.26 9.62
N GLY A 5 -3.33 8.08 8.32
CA GLY A 5 -3.00 6.86 7.57
C GLY A 5 -1.63 7.03 6.93
N ILE A 6 -0.72 6.10 7.15
CA ILE A 6 0.66 6.22 6.70
C ILE A 6 1.11 4.95 5.96
N VAL A 7 1.68 5.16 4.77
CA VAL A 7 2.56 4.23 4.06
C VAL A 7 3.97 4.81 4.14
N GLY A 8 4.92 4.03 4.61
CA GLY A 8 6.32 4.43 4.67
C GLY A 8 7.23 3.22 4.81
N ASN A 9 8.53 3.42 4.67
CA ASN A 9 9.51 2.35 4.65
C ASN A 9 9.18 1.30 3.56
N SER A 10 8.70 1.80 2.42
CA SER A 10 8.28 1.05 1.23
C SER A 10 8.28 2.02 0.04
N HIS A 11 8.16 1.54 -1.21
CA HIS A 11 8.03 2.43 -2.36
C HIS A 11 6.78 3.34 -2.22
N ASP A 12 6.85 4.55 -2.76
CA ASP A 12 5.74 5.52 -2.78
C ASP A 12 5.15 5.83 -1.40
N ALA A 13 6.01 6.26 -0.47
CA ALA A 13 5.55 6.68 0.86
C ALA A 13 4.47 7.76 0.73
N SER A 14 3.44 7.64 1.56
CA SER A 14 2.27 8.53 1.53
C SER A 14 1.68 8.75 2.91
N LEU A 15 0.98 9.88 3.06
CA LEU A 15 0.31 10.26 4.28
C LEU A 15 -1.08 10.81 3.99
N ALA A 16 -2.07 10.37 4.73
CA ALA A 16 -3.43 10.87 4.67
C ALA A 16 -3.91 11.30 6.07
N VAL A 17 -4.62 12.41 6.15
CA VAL A 17 -5.17 12.98 7.40
C VAL A 17 -6.67 12.87 7.37
N PHE A 18 -7.25 12.28 8.41
CA PHE A 18 -8.69 12.11 8.60
C PHE A 18 -9.15 12.79 9.88
N ASP A 19 -10.37 13.36 9.84
CA ASP A 19 -11.07 13.88 11.02
C ASP A 19 -12.35 13.07 11.30
N ASP A 20 -12.36 12.37 12.42
CA ASP A 20 -13.49 11.53 12.84
C ASP A 20 -14.66 12.38 13.42
N SER A 21 -14.49 13.68 13.65
CA SER A 21 -15.55 14.57 14.09
C SER A 21 -16.48 15.01 12.97
N GLN A 22 -16.07 14.80 11.70
CA GLN A 22 -16.81 15.20 10.51
C GLN A 22 -17.24 13.98 9.70
N LYS A 23 -18.45 14.02 9.14
CA LYS A 23 -18.93 12.95 8.26
C LYS A 23 -18.27 13.04 6.89
N GLY A 24 -17.83 11.91 6.39
CA GLY A 24 -17.37 11.76 5.00
C GLY A 24 -18.51 11.87 3.99
N LEU A 25 -18.17 12.20 2.76
CA LEU A 25 -19.14 12.38 1.66
C LEU A 25 -19.47 11.05 0.94
N ILE A 26 -18.70 10.00 1.15
CA ILE A 26 -18.81 8.73 0.41
C ILE A 26 -19.21 7.62 1.38
N ASN A 27 -20.19 6.80 0.99
CA ASN A 27 -20.61 5.58 1.70
C ASN A 27 -20.95 5.77 3.19
N ASN A 28 -21.59 6.88 3.59
CA ASN A 28 -21.94 7.17 4.99
C ASN A 28 -20.75 7.04 5.98
N GLN A 29 -19.56 7.33 5.54
CA GLN A 29 -18.36 7.28 6.39
C GLN A 29 -18.51 8.24 7.57
N THR A 30 -18.06 7.78 8.73
CA THR A 30 -18.04 8.60 9.96
C THR A 30 -16.82 9.51 10.04
N THR A 31 -15.89 9.40 9.09
CA THR A 31 -14.65 10.16 9.02
C THR A 31 -14.55 10.93 7.72
N LYS A 32 -13.98 12.12 7.77
CA LYS A 32 -13.72 12.95 6.59
C LYS A 32 -12.23 12.95 6.29
N LEU A 33 -11.87 12.64 5.02
CA LEU A 33 -10.51 12.88 4.51
C LEU A 33 -10.30 14.40 4.42
N MET A 34 -9.33 14.90 5.17
CA MET A 34 -8.95 16.31 5.18
C MET A 34 -7.87 16.60 4.13
N TRP A 35 -6.91 15.69 3.99
CA TRP A 35 -5.80 15.80 3.05
C TRP A 35 -5.12 14.44 2.83
N ALA A 36 -4.52 14.26 1.66
CA ALA A 36 -3.62 13.15 1.36
C ALA A 36 -2.55 13.60 0.36
N GLY A 37 -1.34 13.05 0.48
CA GLY A 37 -0.22 13.34 -0.42
C GLY A 37 0.81 12.23 -0.46
N LEU A 38 1.64 12.28 -1.51
CA LEU A 38 2.76 11.37 -1.72
C LEU A 38 4.08 12.07 -1.34
N ALA A 39 4.99 11.34 -0.71
CA ALA A 39 6.29 11.89 -0.31
C ALA A 39 7.09 12.43 -1.51
N ARG A 40 7.00 11.76 -2.66
CA ARG A 40 7.64 12.17 -3.92
C ARG A 40 7.22 13.56 -4.41
N ASP A 41 6.00 14.00 -4.13
CA ASP A 41 5.50 15.31 -4.55
C ASP A 41 6.18 16.45 -3.76
N PHE A 42 6.79 16.12 -2.62
CA PHE A 42 7.52 17.05 -1.75
C PHE A 42 9.04 16.93 -1.90
N SER A 43 9.55 15.74 -2.20
CA SER A 43 10.99 15.49 -2.35
C SER A 43 11.48 15.58 -3.80
N GLY A 44 10.58 15.39 -4.78
CA GLY A 44 10.95 15.25 -6.19
C GLY A 44 11.63 13.91 -6.53
N VAL A 45 11.71 12.97 -5.57
CA VAL A 45 12.34 11.66 -5.74
C VAL A 45 11.29 10.66 -6.22
N PRO A 46 11.43 10.08 -7.43
CA PRO A 46 10.52 9.03 -7.89
C PRO A 46 10.53 7.82 -6.94
N ASN A 47 9.35 7.28 -6.65
CA ASN A 47 9.16 6.13 -5.75
C ASN A 47 9.77 6.34 -4.35
N ASP A 48 9.75 7.58 -3.84
CA ASP A 48 10.33 7.92 -2.52
C ASP A 48 9.81 6.95 -1.45
N PRO A 49 10.70 6.12 -0.85
CA PRO A 49 10.28 5.08 0.09
C PRO A 49 9.98 5.63 1.47
N ASP A 50 10.32 6.87 1.75
CA ASP A 50 10.32 7.43 3.10
C ASP A 50 9.50 8.73 3.17
N LEU A 51 8.85 8.94 4.31
CA LEU A 51 8.27 10.25 4.60
C LEU A 51 9.42 11.26 4.82
N ASN A 52 9.24 12.46 4.31
CA ASN A 52 10.17 13.57 4.51
C ASN A 52 9.55 14.66 5.40
N ASP A 53 10.38 15.59 5.86
CA ASP A 53 9.95 16.66 6.78
C ASP A 53 8.86 17.54 6.15
N ALA A 54 8.91 17.76 4.83
CA ALA A 54 7.98 18.65 4.15
C ALA A 54 6.54 18.08 4.10
N ILE A 55 6.38 16.78 3.79
CA ILE A 55 5.05 16.15 3.81
C ILE A 55 4.48 16.11 5.22
N VAL A 56 5.32 15.84 6.24
CA VAL A 56 4.88 15.80 7.64
C VAL A 56 4.51 17.20 8.13
N ALA A 57 5.31 18.22 7.82
CA ALA A 57 5.01 19.62 8.15
C ALA A 57 3.70 20.08 7.49
N HIS A 58 3.44 19.66 6.25
CA HIS A 58 2.19 19.95 5.58
C HIS A 58 1.00 19.26 6.25
N ALA A 59 1.12 17.98 6.60
CA ALA A 59 0.07 17.23 7.29
C ALA A 59 -0.28 17.81 8.67
N LEU A 60 0.72 18.34 9.40
CA LEU A 60 0.53 18.99 10.71
C LEU A 60 -0.36 20.24 10.65
N GLN A 61 -0.52 20.88 9.48
CA GLN A 61 -1.45 22.01 9.30
C GLN A 61 -2.92 21.60 9.50
N TYR A 62 -3.24 20.33 9.31
CA TYR A 62 -4.57 19.75 9.51
C TYR A 62 -4.76 19.18 10.92
N GLY A 63 -3.69 19.11 11.72
CA GLY A 63 -3.69 18.68 13.12
C GLY A 63 -2.70 17.57 13.42
N LYS A 64 -2.14 17.60 14.64
CA LYS A 64 -1.30 16.52 15.16
C LYS A 64 -2.14 15.25 15.34
N PRO A 65 -1.65 14.05 14.99
CA PRO A 65 -2.44 12.84 15.10
C PRO A 65 -2.69 12.42 16.55
N ASP A 66 -3.93 12.08 16.85
CA ASP A 66 -4.32 11.35 18.06
C ASP A 66 -4.06 9.85 17.90
N LYS A 67 -4.08 9.37 16.63
CA LYS A 67 -3.84 7.99 16.25
C LYS A 67 -3.17 7.91 14.87
N VAL A 68 -2.27 6.95 14.71
CA VAL A 68 -1.69 6.57 13.41
C VAL A 68 -2.19 5.17 13.05
N VAL A 69 -2.60 4.99 11.79
CA VAL A 69 -2.86 3.70 11.17
C VAL A 69 -1.75 3.43 10.16
N TRP A 70 -0.97 2.39 10.42
CA TRP A 70 0.12 1.95 9.55
C TRP A 70 -0.35 0.86 8.60
N TYR A 71 0.03 0.92 7.35
CA TYR A 71 -0.52 0.14 6.22
C TYR A 71 -0.24 -1.37 6.25
N GLU A 72 0.70 -1.84 7.07
CA GLU A 72 1.07 -3.27 7.18
C GLU A 72 1.47 -3.64 8.61
N ARG A 73 1.65 -4.92 8.87
CA ARG A 73 2.12 -5.46 10.15
C ARG A 73 3.65 -5.61 10.13
N PRO A 74 4.42 -4.77 10.82
CA PRO A 74 5.89 -4.71 10.71
C PRO A 74 6.59 -6.02 11.12
N PHE A 75 6.02 -6.74 12.08
CA PHE A 75 6.56 -8.04 12.50
C PHE A 75 6.48 -9.09 11.38
N LEU A 76 5.35 -9.17 10.67
CA LEU A 76 5.20 -10.09 9.55
C LEU A 76 6.09 -9.71 8.36
N LYS A 77 6.26 -8.40 8.11
CA LYS A 77 7.24 -7.90 7.13
C LYS A 77 8.65 -8.37 7.50
N THR A 78 9.07 -8.20 8.75
CA THR A 78 10.39 -8.65 9.23
C THR A 78 10.56 -10.16 9.06
N LEU A 79 9.55 -10.95 9.42
CA LEU A 79 9.60 -12.41 9.28
C LEU A 79 9.72 -12.83 7.79
N ARG A 80 8.95 -12.19 6.91
CA ARG A 80 9.05 -12.42 5.46
C ARG A 80 10.44 -12.05 4.92
N GLN A 81 10.97 -10.91 5.31
CA GLN A 81 12.31 -10.45 4.89
C GLN A 81 13.39 -11.43 5.35
N TYR A 82 13.29 -11.95 6.56
CA TYR A 82 14.20 -12.98 7.06
C TYR A 82 14.12 -14.27 6.22
N TRP A 83 12.92 -14.73 5.89
CA TRP A 83 12.72 -15.91 5.03
C TRP A 83 13.19 -15.70 3.58
N ALA A 84 13.18 -14.46 3.10
CA ALA A 84 13.71 -14.08 1.78
C ALA A 84 15.20 -13.79 1.78
N ASP A 85 15.95 -14.20 2.83
CA ASP A 85 17.38 -14.00 3.01
C ASP A 85 17.84 -12.52 2.97
N GLN A 86 16.90 -11.60 3.33
CA GLN A 86 17.19 -10.16 3.43
C GLN A 86 17.72 -9.74 4.82
N GLY A 87 17.88 -10.70 5.73
CA GLY A 87 18.30 -10.46 7.10
C GLY A 87 17.14 -10.15 8.07
N TRP A 88 17.49 -9.97 9.36
CA TRP A 88 16.56 -9.66 10.42
C TRP A 88 16.41 -8.14 10.59
N LEU A 89 15.48 -7.53 9.83
CA LEU A 89 15.30 -6.06 9.75
C LEU A 89 14.29 -5.54 10.80
N TYR A 90 14.35 -6.06 12.03
CA TYR A 90 13.40 -5.68 13.09
C TYR A 90 13.56 -4.22 13.54
N LYS A 91 14.78 -3.71 13.57
CA LYS A 91 15.06 -2.32 13.98
C LYS A 91 14.58 -1.34 12.89
N GLU A 92 14.83 -1.65 11.64
CA GLU A 92 14.43 -0.88 10.46
C GLU A 92 12.91 -0.81 10.33
N ASN A 93 12.21 -1.87 10.73
CA ASN A 93 10.76 -1.96 10.74
C ASN A 93 10.12 -1.45 12.06
N ASN A 94 10.89 -0.75 12.93
CA ASN A 94 10.36 -0.18 14.16
C ASN A 94 9.62 1.14 13.89
N ILE A 95 8.32 1.06 13.70
CA ILE A 95 7.47 2.21 13.34
C ILE A 95 7.43 3.28 14.45
N ARG A 96 7.51 2.91 15.72
CA ARG A 96 7.59 3.89 16.82
C ARG A 96 8.85 4.73 16.74
N ALA A 97 10.00 4.11 16.48
CA ALA A 97 11.26 4.81 16.29
C ALA A 97 11.23 5.67 15.03
N TYR A 98 10.62 5.17 13.97
CA TYR A 98 10.41 5.88 12.71
C TYR A 98 9.62 7.18 12.92
N LEU A 99 8.46 7.12 13.55
CA LEU A 99 7.58 8.27 13.77
C LEU A 99 8.10 9.24 14.84
N LYS A 100 8.95 8.77 15.75
CA LYS A 100 9.56 9.61 16.78
C LYS A 100 10.44 10.73 16.19
N ARG A 101 10.92 10.58 14.95
CA ARG A 101 11.67 11.62 14.22
C ARG A 101 10.90 12.95 14.15
N TRP A 102 9.57 12.89 14.15
CA TRP A 102 8.68 14.06 14.08
C TRP A 102 7.86 14.26 15.37
N ASP A 103 8.35 13.75 16.49
CA ASP A 103 7.66 13.83 17.79
C ASP A 103 6.21 13.28 17.76
N ILE A 104 5.96 12.26 16.89
CA ILE A 104 4.69 11.54 16.82
C ILE A 104 4.78 10.33 17.73
N THR A 105 4.11 10.43 18.92
CA THR A 105 4.17 9.42 19.99
C THR A 105 2.80 8.85 20.35
N CYS A 106 1.77 9.15 19.54
CA CYS A 106 0.41 8.69 19.74
C CYS A 106 0.25 7.17 19.55
N LYS A 107 -0.98 6.66 19.74
CA LYS A 107 -1.32 5.25 19.48
C LYS A 107 -1.07 4.90 18.02
N ILE A 108 -0.39 3.77 17.77
CA ILE A 108 -0.20 3.21 16.43
C ILE A 108 -1.03 1.93 16.31
N GLU A 109 -1.85 1.85 15.29
CA GLU A 109 -2.59 0.65 14.87
C GLU A 109 -1.99 0.14 13.56
N TYR A 110 -1.87 -1.18 13.45
CA TYR A 110 -1.35 -1.85 12.26
C TYR A 110 -2.47 -2.56 11.54
N THR A 111 -2.60 -2.35 10.24
CA THR A 111 -3.55 -3.09 9.42
C THR A 111 -2.86 -4.22 8.67
N GLN A 112 -3.61 -5.07 7.98
CA GLN A 112 -3.05 -6.02 7.03
C GLN A 112 -2.77 -5.29 5.71
N HIS A 113 -1.68 -5.62 5.04
CA HIS A 113 -1.27 -4.98 3.79
C HIS A 113 -2.40 -5.03 2.73
N HIS A 114 -2.91 -6.22 2.41
CA HIS A 114 -4.01 -6.35 1.44
C HIS A 114 -5.33 -5.77 1.92
N LEU A 115 -5.56 -5.66 3.24
CA LEU A 115 -6.74 -4.96 3.76
C LEU A 115 -6.62 -3.45 3.51
N SER A 116 -5.41 -2.86 3.59
CA SER A 116 -5.24 -1.44 3.29
C SER A 116 -5.52 -1.13 1.81
N HIS A 117 -5.07 -2.00 0.89
CA HIS A 117 -5.43 -1.90 -0.54
C HIS A 117 -6.93 -2.04 -0.77
N ALA A 118 -7.55 -3.07 -0.17
CA ALA A 118 -8.99 -3.31 -0.32
C ALA A 118 -9.83 -2.18 0.26
N ALA A 119 -9.42 -1.62 1.40
CA ALA A 119 -10.09 -0.48 2.02
C ALA A 119 -10.03 0.76 1.13
N TYR A 120 -8.86 1.07 0.57
CA TYR A 120 -8.73 2.18 -0.37
C TYR A 120 -9.68 1.99 -1.57
N ALA A 121 -9.64 0.83 -2.23
CA ALA A 121 -10.47 0.56 -3.39
C ALA A 121 -11.98 0.61 -3.07
N TYR A 122 -12.39 0.08 -1.91
CA TYR A 122 -13.81 0.01 -1.52
C TYR A 122 -14.36 1.34 -1.01
N TYR A 123 -13.63 2.04 -0.14
CA TYR A 123 -14.16 3.24 0.52
C TYR A 123 -14.03 4.53 -0.32
N THR A 124 -13.29 4.51 -1.43
CA THR A 124 -13.16 5.67 -2.32
C THR A 124 -14.04 5.64 -3.56
N GLN A 125 -14.84 4.57 -3.74
CA GLN A 125 -15.76 4.39 -4.86
C GLN A 125 -17.23 4.43 -4.37
N PRO A 126 -18.22 4.70 -5.28
CA PRO A 126 -19.62 4.92 -4.86
C PRO A 126 -20.46 3.65 -4.66
N HIS A 127 -19.96 2.47 -5.01
CA HIS A 127 -20.73 1.22 -4.96
C HIS A 127 -20.66 0.57 -3.59
N ASP A 128 -21.80 0.26 -2.96
CA ASP A 128 -21.85 -0.37 -1.65
C ASP A 128 -21.73 -1.91 -1.70
N ASP A 129 -22.11 -2.55 -2.80
CA ASP A 129 -22.02 -4.00 -2.99
C ASP A 129 -21.12 -4.32 -4.19
N CYS A 130 -19.87 -4.74 -3.93
CA CYS A 130 -18.90 -5.00 -4.98
C CYS A 130 -17.84 -6.02 -4.55
N ALA A 131 -17.19 -6.62 -5.55
CA ALA A 131 -15.97 -7.38 -5.36
C ALA A 131 -14.75 -6.47 -5.46
N VAL A 132 -13.80 -6.63 -4.54
CA VAL A 132 -12.49 -5.96 -4.57
C VAL A 132 -11.41 -7.00 -4.75
N ILE A 133 -10.59 -6.83 -5.78
CA ILE A 133 -9.47 -7.74 -6.09
C ILE A 133 -8.18 -6.96 -5.84
N CYS A 134 -7.33 -7.49 -4.95
CA CYS A 134 -6.00 -6.97 -4.69
C CYS A 134 -4.97 -7.93 -5.30
N LEU A 135 -4.18 -7.43 -6.24
CA LEU A 135 -3.05 -8.12 -6.85
C LEU A 135 -1.78 -7.38 -6.48
N ASP A 136 -0.83 -8.07 -5.90
CA ASP A 136 0.42 -7.50 -5.44
C ASP A 136 1.60 -8.43 -5.78
N SER A 137 2.81 -7.92 -5.69
CA SER A 137 4.00 -8.76 -5.71
C SER A 137 4.05 -9.64 -4.48
N ILE A 138 4.04 -9.02 -3.32
CA ILE A 138 3.91 -9.67 -2.02
C ILE A 138 3.63 -8.64 -0.92
N GLY A 139 2.46 -8.69 -0.32
CA GLY A 139 2.08 -7.90 0.84
C GLY A 139 2.05 -8.76 2.11
N GLU A 140 3.02 -8.60 3.00
CA GLU A 140 3.30 -9.56 4.08
C GLU A 140 3.59 -10.95 3.50
N PHE A 141 2.61 -11.84 3.37
CA PHE A 141 2.70 -13.15 2.71
C PHE A 141 1.64 -13.36 1.62
N GLU A 142 0.69 -12.43 1.49
CA GLU A 142 -0.38 -12.51 0.50
C GLU A 142 0.08 -11.88 -0.83
N THR A 143 -0.37 -12.45 -1.93
CA THR A 143 -0.05 -12.02 -3.30
C THR A 143 -1.29 -11.71 -4.11
N LEU A 144 -2.41 -12.33 -3.75
CA LEU A 144 -3.74 -12.07 -4.27
C LEU A 144 -4.76 -12.21 -3.16
N THR A 145 -5.67 -11.27 -3.04
CA THR A 145 -6.86 -11.41 -2.19
C THR A 145 -8.10 -10.91 -2.91
N ILE A 146 -9.22 -11.56 -2.63
CA ILE A 146 -10.54 -11.15 -3.10
C ILE A 146 -11.42 -10.86 -1.89
N TRP A 147 -12.08 -9.71 -1.92
CA TRP A 147 -12.94 -9.25 -0.84
C TRP A 147 -14.35 -8.96 -1.38
N HIS A 148 -15.34 -9.18 -0.55
CA HIS A 148 -16.69 -8.68 -0.77
C HIS A 148 -16.90 -7.44 0.09
N GLY A 149 -17.12 -6.30 -0.54
CA GLY A 149 -17.51 -5.06 0.10
C GLY A 149 -19.02 -4.92 0.10
N LYS A 150 -19.63 -4.76 1.28
CA LYS A 150 -21.08 -4.57 1.42
C LYS A 150 -21.43 -3.92 2.75
N ASN A 151 -22.40 -3.00 2.74
CA ASN A 151 -22.87 -2.31 3.95
C ASN A 151 -21.71 -1.73 4.77
N ASN A 152 -20.80 -1.04 4.10
CA ASN A 152 -19.60 -0.42 4.70
C ASN A 152 -18.67 -1.41 5.42
N LYS A 153 -18.65 -2.67 4.99
CA LYS A 153 -17.79 -3.73 5.54
C LYS A 153 -17.08 -4.45 4.42
N LEU A 154 -15.84 -4.87 4.70
CA LEU A 154 -15.03 -5.71 3.83
C LEU A 154 -14.90 -7.10 4.44
N LYS A 155 -15.25 -8.13 3.68
CA LYS A 155 -15.07 -9.55 4.04
C LYS A 155 -14.15 -10.21 3.03
N LYS A 156 -12.99 -10.72 3.49
CA LYS A 156 -12.10 -11.53 2.66
C LYS A 156 -12.78 -12.84 2.31
N ILE A 157 -12.85 -13.16 1.02
CA ILE A 157 -13.46 -14.40 0.50
C ILE A 157 -12.45 -15.35 -0.12
N HIS A 158 -11.29 -14.82 -0.57
CA HIS A 158 -10.19 -15.64 -1.09
C HIS A 158 -8.84 -15.00 -0.77
N SER A 159 -7.82 -15.86 -0.61
CA SER A 159 -6.44 -15.43 -0.41
C SER A 159 -5.50 -16.44 -1.07
N GLN A 160 -4.49 -15.93 -1.77
CA GLN A 160 -3.37 -16.68 -2.31
C GLN A 160 -2.09 -16.07 -1.75
N GLY A 161 -1.15 -16.90 -1.38
CA GLY A 161 0.12 -16.48 -0.80
C GLY A 161 1.33 -16.85 -1.64
N TYR A 162 2.48 -16.33 -1.23
CA TYR A 162 3.79 -16.69 -1.79
C TYR A 162 3.98 -18.22 -1.77
N PRO A 163 4.60 -18.83 -2.83
CA PRO A 163 5.30 -18.17 -3.94
C PRO A 163 4.42 -17.83 -5.17
N HIS A 164 3.14 -18.12 -5.15
CA HIS A 164 2.24 -17.91 -6.27
C HIS A 164 1.86 -16.42 -6.39
N SER A 165 2.54 -15.69 -7.28
CA SER A 165 2.35 -14.25 -7.45
C SER A 165 2.46 -13.83 -8.90
N LEU A 166 1.41 -13.17 -9.40
CA LEU A 166 1.43 -12.53 -10.72
C LEU A 166 2.37 -11.31 -10.74
N GLY A 167 2.45 -10.56 -9.64
CA GLY A 167 3.37 -9.44 -9.54
C GLY A 167 4.83 -9.87 -9.57
N LEU A 168 5.21 -10.91 -8.83
CA LEU A 168 6.58 -11.47 -8.90
C LEU A 168 6.87 -12.09 -10.26
N PHE A 169 5.90 -12.74 -10.89
CA PHE A 169 6.05 -13.23 -12.27
C PHE A 169 6.32 -12.06 -13.24
N TYR A 170 5.58 -10.96 -13.09
CA TYR A 170 5.79 -9.77 -13.92
C TYR A 170 7.19 -9.17 -13.72
N SER A 171 7.65 -9.06 -12.48
CA SER A 171 9.01 -8.61 -12.14
C SER A 171 10.08 -9.55 -12.69
N ALA A 172 9.87 -10.87 -12.64
CA ALA A 172 10.80 -11.85 -13.22
C ALA A 172 10.88 -11.71 -14.75
N MET A 173 9.75 -11.47 -15.41
CA MET A 173 9.73 -11.20 -16.86
C MET A 173 10.43 -9.89 -17.21
N THR A 174 10.24 -8.84 -16.40
CA THR A 174 10.97 -7.57 -16.52
C THR A 174 12.49 -7.80 -16.48
N GLN A 175 12.97 -8.57 -15.51
CA GLN A 175 14.38 -8.92 -15.40
C GLN A 175 14.87 -9.74 -16.60
N ARG A 176 14.08 -10.71 -17.07
CA ARG A 176 14.41 -11.53 -18.24
C ARG A 176 14.58 -10.70 -19.52
N LEU A 177 13.89 -9.57 -19.63
CA LEU A 177 14.02 -8.63 -20.74
C LEU A 177 15.23 -7.69 -20.60
N GLY A 178 16.08 -7.87 -19.58
CA GLY A 178 17.25 -7.03 -19.31
C GLY A 178 16.93 -5.70 -18.64
N LEU A 179 15.72 -5.57 -18.11
CA LEU A 179 15.24 -4.38 -17.39
C LEU A 179 15.35 -4.58 -15.87
N VAL A 180 15.23 -3.50 -15.11
CA VAL A 180 15.34 -3.52 -13.64
C VAL A 180 13.96 -3.71 -13.00
N PRO A 181 13.71 -4.83 -12.29
CA PRO A 181 12.47 -5.05 -11.54
C PRO A 181 12.19 -3.93 -10.54
N GLN A 182 10.91 -3.67 -10.29
CA GLN A 182 10.38 -2.60 -9.43
C GLN A 182 10.69 -1.17 -9.90
N ARG A 183 11.28 -1.02 -11.09
CA ARG A 183 11.56 0.28 -11.71
C ARG A 183 11.05 0.36 -13.14
N ASP A 184 11.27 -0.67 -13.93
CA ASP A 184 11.12 -0.61 -15.37
C ASP A 184 9.87 -1.38 -15.89
N GLU A 185 8.99 -1.87 -14.99
CA GLU A 185 7.76 -2.59 -15.36
C GLU A 185 6.86 -1.79 -16.31
N TYR A 186 6.86 -0.46 -16.19
CA TYR A 186 6.10 0.40 -17.10
C TYR A 186 6.57 0.31 -18.55
N LEU A 187 7.87 0.06 -18.79
CA LEU A 187 8.41 -0.17 -20.14
C LEU A 187 7.88 -1.48 -20.72
N VAL A 188 7.82 -2.53 -19.91
CA VAL A 188 7.25 -3.83 -20.32
C VAL A 188 5.78 -3.65 -20.71
N ALA A 189 5.01 -2.89 -19.91
CA ALA A 189 3.61 -2.58 -20.22
C ALA A 189 3.48 -1.80 -21.53
N GLN A 190 4.34 -0.80 -21.77
CA GLN A 190 4.34 -0.02 -23.02
C GLN A 190 4.69 -0.88 -24.25
N TRP A 191 5.65 -1.80 -24.12
CA TRP A 191 6.00 -2.73 -25.19
C TRP A 191 4.88 -3.74 -25.43
N GLY A 192 4.28 -4.27 -24.37
CA GLY A 192 3.14 -5.18 -24.46
C GLY A 192 1.93 -4.57 -25.18
N ALA A 193 1.69 -3.27 -24.98
CA ALA A 193 0.61 -2.55 -25.68
C ALA A 193 0.82 -2.45 -27.21
N LYS A 194 2.07 -2.58 -27.68
CA LYS A 194 2.44 -2.57 -29.11
C LYS A 194 2.57 -3.99 -29.70
N GLY A 195 2.57 -5.00 -28.84
CA GLY A 195 2.74 -6.40 -29.25
C GLY A 195 1.45 -7.06 -29.76
N ASP A 196 1.61 -8.20 -30.42
CA ASP A 196 0.48 -9.06 -30.74
C ASP A 196 0.10 -9.90 -29.52
N LYS A 197 -1.04 -9.56 -28.91
CA LYS A 197 -1.58 -10.23 -27.71
C LYS A 197 -1.91 -11.72 -27.91
N ASN A 198 -2.04 -12.19 -29.15
CA ASN A 198 -2.42 -13.56 -29.46
C ASN A 198 -1.22 -14.45 -29.82
N ARG A 199 -0.03 -13.87 -30.01
CA ARG A 199 1.14 -14.57 -30.55
C ARG A 199 1.56 -15.81 -29.73
N PHE A 200 1.42 -15.76 -28.43
CA PHE A 200 1.82 -16.83 -27.51
C PHE A 200 0.64 -17.41 -26.72
N PHE A 201 -0.59 -17.11 -27.13
CA PHE A 201 -1.78 -17.55 -26.39
C PHE A 201 -1.84 -19.07 -26.22
N PHE A 202 -1.51 -19.82 -27.29
CA PHE A 202 -1.53 -21.29 -27.27
C PHE A 202 -0.32 -21.90 -26.57
N ASP A 203 0.79 -21.18 -26.45
CA ASP A 203 2.02 -21.68 -25.80
C ASP A 203 1.93 -21.56 -24.27
N MET A 204 0.94 -20.80 -23.76
CA MET A 204 0.75 -20.57 -22.31
C MET A 204 -0.44 -21.35 -21.74
N MET A 205 -1.28 -21.98 -22.55
CA MET A 205 -2.37 -22.85 -22.14
C MET A 205 -1.96 -24.33 -22.12
#